data_58925a229e901d8829b247e933539275
#
_entry.id   58925a229e901d8829b247e933539275
#
_cell.length_a   1.000
_cell.length_b   1.000
_cell.length_c   1.000
_cell.angle_alpha   90.00
_cell.angle_beta   90.00
_cell.angle_gamma   90.00
#
_symmetry.space_group_name_H-M   'P 1'
#
loop_
_entity.id
_entity.type
_entity.pdbx_description
1 polymer ?
#
loop_
_entity_poly.entity_id
_entity_poly.type
_entity_poly.pdbx_seq_one_letter_code
_entity_poly.pdbx_strand_id
1 'polypeptide(L)'
;MNLTFYYVRHGQTLFNVQGKMQGWCDSPLTEKGIEDAKKAREALKQVCFARAFTSTSERCIDTAHIILDGRNVPLFPVKELKEINFGTLEGEKISEILPEMQKRWKTEDYSDLGGENSIQVQYRLYTLFERITSGSHENDHILIVSHGACFLQLLESLNIMKVGEFMQKYRTNINDSGPVRNGLVAVIKYHNGVYSLSKVY
;
A
#
# COMPACT_ATOMS: atom_id res chain seq x y z
N MET A 1 18.89 -14.12 -8.14
CA MET A 1 18.63 -13.52 -6.81
C MET A 1 17.17 -13.74 -6.46
N ASN A 2 16.90 -14.18 -5.23
CA ASN A 2 15.56 -14.38 -4.68
C ASN A 2 15.32 -13.39 -3.56
N LEU A 3 14.15 -12.72 -3.57
CA LEU A 3 13.70 -11.83 -2.50
C LEU A 3 12.23 -12.09 -2.17
N THR A 4 11.82 -11.73 -0.98
CA THR A 4 10.41 -11.78 -0.59
C THR A 4 10.01 -10.44 0.03
N PHE A 5 9.05 -9.77 -0.61
CA PHE A 5 8.45 -8.55 -0.11
C PHE A 5 7.11 -8.88 0.57
N TYR A 6 6.92 -8.33 1.75
CA TYR A 6 5.68 -8.40 2.52
C TYR A 6 5.03 -7.03 2.50
N TYR A 7 4.08 -6.84 1.59
CA TYR A 7 3.36 -5.58 1.47
C TYR A 7 2.18 -5.57 2.44
N VAL A 8 2.08 -4.52 3.24
CA VAL A 8 0.98 -4.33 4.21
C VAL A 8 0.29 -3.00 3.94
N ARG A 9 -1.04 -3.02 3.74
CA ARG A 9 -1.83 -1.79 3.78
C ARG A 9 -1.97 -1.34 5.23
N HIS A 10 -1.83 -0.04 5.50
CA HIS A 10 -2.05 0.55 6.82
C HIS A 10 -3.38 0.12 7.45
N GLY A 11 -3.47 0.15 8.78
CA GLY A 11 -4.69 -0.11 9.54
C GLY A 11 -5.79 0.91 9.27
N GLN A 12 -7.03 0.62 9.68
CA GLN A 12 -8.16 1.53 9.52
C GLN A 12 -7.87 2.90 10.16
N THR A 13 -8.23 3.99 9.45
CA THR A 13 -8.08 5.38 9.91
C THR A 13 -9.41 6.04 10.17
N LEU A 14 -9.37 7.19 10.86
CA LEU A 14 -10.57 8.01 11.08
C LEU A 14 -11.23 8.41 9.74
N PHE A 15 -10.45 8.78 8.71
CA PHE A 15 -11.00 9.12 7.40
C PHE A 15 -11.63 7.91 6.70
N ASN A 16 -11.12 6.71 6.91
CA ASN A 16 -11.80 5.51 6.41
C ASN A 16 -13.19 5.34 7.02
N VAL A 17 -13.33 5.56 8.34
CA VAL A 17 -14.63 5.50 9.02
C VAL A 17 -15.57 6.61 8.57
N GLN A 18 -15.05 7.81 8.31
CA GLN A 18 -15.82 8.96 7.84
C GLN A 18 -16.16 8.88 6.33
N GLY A 19 -15.65 7.88 5.61
CA GLY A 19 -15.84 7.76 4.17
C GLY A 19 -15.20 8.90 3.37
N LYS A 20 -14.06 9.41 3.84
CA LYS A 20 -13.32 10.51 3.19
C LYS A 20 -12.20 9.99 2.30
N MET A 21 -11.98 10.70 1.19
CA MET A 21 -10.85 10.45 0.29
C MET A 21 -9.53 10.75 1.02
N GLN A 22 -8.63 9.78 1.05
CA GLN A 22 -7.37 9.89 1.77
C GLN A 22 -6.20 9.46 0.88
N GLY A 23 -5.55 10.46 0.30
CA GLY A 23 -4.32 10.32 -0.47
C GLY A 23 -3.10 10.77 0.35
N TRP A 24 -2.59 11.95 0.04
CA TRP A 24 -1.46 12.57 0.75
C TRP A 24 -1.87 13.21 2.08
N CYS A 25 -3.12 13.66 2.23
CA CYS A 25 -3.65 14.05 3.53
C CYS A 25 -3.66 12.85 4.49
N ASP A 26 -3.68 13.12 5.81
CA ASP A 26 -3.57 12.07 6.80
C ASP A 26 -4.65 12.13 7.87
N SER A 27 -4.89 11.03 8.56
CA SER A 27 -5.70 10.94 9.74
C SER A 27 -5.23 9.76 10.60
N PRO A 28 -5.41 9.82 11.94
CA PRO A 28 -4.88 8.81 12.85
C PRO A 28 -5.53 7.44 12.64
N LEU A 29 -4.81 6.40 13.05
CA LEU A 29 -5.37 5.05 13.17
C LEU A 29 -6.51 5.05 14.21
N THR A 30 -7.57 4.29 13.91
CA THR A 30 -8.60 3.96 14.91
C THR A 30 -8.13 2.81 15.80
N GLU A 31 -8.87 2.51 16.88
CA GLU A 31 -8.62 1.30 17.69
C GLU A 31 -8.62 0.03 16.81
N LYS A 32 -9.60 -0.07 15.87
CA LYS A 32 -9.63 -1.15 14.89
C LYS A 32 -8.39 -1.15 13.99
N GLY A 33 -7.89 0.01 13.60
CA GLY A 33 -6.67 0.14 12.81
C GLY A 33 -5.43 -0.36 13.55
N ILE A 34 -5.34 -0.10 14.86
CA ILE A 34 -4.30 -0.65 15.73
C ILE A 34 -4.42 -2.19 15.81
N GLU A 35 -5.65 -2.71 15.92
CA GLU A 35 -5.89 -4.16 15.89
C GLU A 35 -5.53 -4.79 14.54
N ASP A 36 -5.85 -4.13 13.42
CA ASP A 36 -5.47 -4.58 12.07
C ASP A 36 -3.94 -4.70 11.96
N ALA A 37 -3.20 -3.71 12.47
CA ALA A 37 -1.73 -3.73 12.51
C ALA A 37 -1.18 -4.86 13.41
N LYS A 38 -1.80 -5.10 14.58
CA LYS A 38 -1.45 -6.23 15.47
C LYS A 38 -1.71 -7.58 14.83
N LYS A 39 -2.78 -7.74 14.04
CA LYS A 39 -3.05 -8.97 13.27
C LYS A 39 -2.00 -9.18 12.20
N ALA A 40 -1.60 -8.12 11.48
CA ALA A 40 -0.50 -8.20 10.53
C ALA A 40 0.82 -8.59 11.21
N ARG A 41 1.14 -8.00 12.39
CA ARG A 41 2.28 -8.40 13.23
C ARG A 41 2.27 -9.90 13.55
N GLU A 42 1.12 -10.42 14.00
CA GLU A 42 0.98 -11.84 14.34
C GLU A 42 1.16 -12.75 13.11
N ALA A 43 0.56 -12.37 11.98
CA ALA A 43 0.74 -13.11 10.72
C ALA A 43 2.20 -13.14 10.23
N LEU A 44 2.98 -12.12 10.59
CA LEU A 44 4.37 -11.93 10.17
C LEU A 44 5.40 -12.23 11.28
N LYS A 45 4.96 -12.80 12.42
CA LYS A 45 5.82 -12.98 13.60
C LYS A 45 7.06 -13.87 13.36
N GLN A 46 6.96 -14.84 12.46
CA GLN A 46 8.05 -15.77 12.14
C GLN A 46 8.97 -15.24 11.02
N VAL A 47 8.67 -14.09 10.43
CA VAL A 47 9.48 -13.54 9.33
C VAL A 47 10.62 -12.72 9.90
N CYS A 48 11.85 -13.08 9.57
CA CYS A 48 13.05 -12.30 9.91
C CYS A 48 13.28 -11.24 8.81
N PHE A 49 12.82 -10.01 9.04
CA PHE A 49 13.02 -8.92 8.09
C PHE A 49 14.46 -8.41 8.12
N ALA A 50 15.08 -8.28 6.94
CA ALA A 50 16.36 -7.61 6.78
C ALA A 50 16.20 -6.08 6.89
N ARG A 51 15.12 -5.56 6.32
CA ARG A 51 14.78 -4.11 6.28
C ARG A 51 13.28 -3.92 6.15
N ALA A 52 12.83 -2.71 6.53
CA ALA A 52 11.46 -2.27 6.35
C ALA A 52 11.42 -0.89 5.69
N PHE A 53 10.48 -0.70 4.78
CA PHE A 53 10.18 0.58 4.16
C PHE A 53 8.72 0.94 4.42
N THR A 54 8.46 2.20 4.71
CA THR A 54 7.10 2.69 4.94
C THR A 54 6.83 3.99 4.18
N SER A 55 5.58 4.21 3.80
CA SER A 55 5.14 5.53 3.38
C SER A 55 5.46 6.57 4.46
N THR A 56 5.71 7.82 4.05
CA THR A 56 5.89 8.93 4.98
C THR A 56 4.60 9.41 5.64
N SER A 57 3.45 8.83 5.30
CA SER A 57 2.16 9.10 5.97
C SER A 57 2.17 8.51 7.38
N GLU A 58 1.67 9.28 8.37
CA GLU A 58 1.68 8.91 9.80
C GLU A 58 0.98 7.56 10.01
N ARG A 59 -0.20 7.33 9.39
CA ARG A 59 -0.92 6.05 9.46
C ARG A 59 -0.09 4.83 9.05
N CYS A 60 0.84 5.00 8.10
CA CYS A 60 1.72 3.90 7.66
C CYS A 60 2.91 3.74 8.62
N ILE A 61 3.46 4.84 9.11
CA ILE A 61 4.54 4.84 10.10
C ILE A 61 4.07 4.15 11.37
N ASP A 62 2.90 4.51 11.89
CA ASP A 62 2.31 3.89 13.09
C ASP A 62 2.03 2.40 12.87
N THR A 63 1.46 2.04 11.71
CA THR A 63 1.25 0.63 11.36
C THR A 63 2.58 -0.14 11.33
N ALA A 64 3.64 0.44 10.75
CA ALA A 64 4.96 -0.18 10.68
C ALA A 64 5.57 -0.36 12.07
N HIS A 65 5.46 0.64 12.94
CA HIS A 65 5.95 0.55 14.33
C HIS A 65 5.24 -0.56 15.11
N ILE A 66 3.91 -0.70 14.96
CA ILE A 66 3.16 -1.78 15.60
C ILE A 66 3.61 -3.16 15.09
N ILE A 67 3.83 -3.31 13.77
CA ILE A 67 4.29 -4.59 13.19
C ILE A 67 5.70 -4.93 13.67
N LEU A 68 6.57 -3.94 13.78
CA LEU A 68 7.98 -4.12 14.14
C LEU A 68 8.26 -4.05 15.64
N ASP A 69 7.24 -3.81 16.47
CA ASP A 69 7.41 -3.68 17.91
C ASP A 69 8.17 -4.89 18.51
N GLY A 70 9.23 -4.61 19.27
CA GLY A 70 10.13 -5.62 19.85
C GLY A 70 11.14 -6.22 18.86
N ARG A 71 11.24 -5.72 17.61
CA ARG A 71 12.17 -6.20 16.58
C ARG A 71 13.22 -5.12 16.26
N ASN A 72 14.47 -5.55 16.13
CA ASN A 72 15.57 -4.67 15.70
C ASN A 72 15.68 -4.71 14.15
N VAL A 73 14.75 -4.04 13.45
CA VAL A 73 14.71 -3.97 11.99
C VAL A 73 14.84 -2.51 11.56
N PRO A 74 15.78 -2.14 10.69
CA PRO A 74 15.88 -0.79 10.16
C PRO A 74 14.61 -0.41 9.39
N LEU A 75 13.98 0.71 9.75
CA LEU A 75 12.77 1.25 9.11
C LEU A 75 13.10 2.54 8.35
N PHE A 76 12.76 2.57 7.07
CA PHE A 76 13.01 3.69 6.17
C PHE A 76 11.70 4.30 5.65
N PRO A 77 11.27 5.47 6.15
CA PRO A 77 10.17 6.22 5.55
C PRO A 77 10.59 6.78 4.19
N VAL A 78 9.79 6.49 3.14
CA VAL A 78 10.07 6.94 1.77
C VAL A 78 8.81 7.52 1.10
N LYS A 79 8.97 8.64 0.39
CA LYS A 79 7.86 9.35 -0.26
C LYS A 79 7.23 8.55 -1.40
N GLU A 80 8.01 7.74 -2.07
CA GLU A 80 7.59 6.90 -3.19
C GLU A 80 6.51 5.88 -2.79
N LEU A 81 6.35 5.58 -1.49
CA LEU A 81 5.29 4.71 -0.96
C LEU A 81 4.01 5.46 -0.54
N LYS A 82 3.93 6.79 -0.72
CA LYS A 82 2.69 7.53 -0.44
C LYS A 82 1.55 7.03 -1.32
N GLU A 83 0.31 7.19 -0.84
CA GLU A 83 -0.88 6.93 -1.63
C GLU A 83 -0.90 7.82 -2.88
N ILE A 84 -1.78 7.54 -3.82
CA ILE A 84 -2.05 8.46 -4.93
C ILE A 84 -2.39 9.84 -4.35
N ASN A 85 -1.79 10.88 -4.91
CA ASN A 85 -2.23 12.25 -4.65
C ASN A 85 -3.52 12.50 -5.44
N PHE A 86 -4.65 12.65 -4.74
CA PHE A 86 -5.94 12.91 -5.35
C PHE A 86 -6.23 14.40 -5.56
N GLY A 87 -5.26 15.27 -5.27
CA GLY A 87 -5.39 16.72 -5.43
C GLY A 87 -6.52 17.31 -4.58
N THR A 88 -7.36 18.14 -5.19
CA THR A 88 -8.47 18.82 -4.49
C THR A 88 -9.58 17.90 -3.99
N LEU A 89 -9.58 16.61 -4.33
CA LEU A 89 -10.55 15.64 -3.79
C LEU A 89 -10.17 15.13 -2.41
N GLU A 90 -8.96 15.41 -1.92
CA GLU A 90 -8.51 14.91 -0.62
C GLU A 90 -9.28 15.55 0.54
N GLY A 91 -9.69 14.70 1.49
CA GLY A 91 -10.49 15.12 2.66
C GLY A 91 -11.99 15.24 2.39
N GLU A 92 -12.43 15.21 1.12
CA GLU A 92 -13.83 15.25 0.75
C GLU A 92 -14.51 13.89 1.02
N LYS A 93 -15.82 13.90 1.27
CA LYS A 93 -16.57 12.66 1.39
C LYS A 93 -16.70 11.95 0.05
N ILE A 94 -16.36 10.67 0.00
CA ILE A 94 -16.43 9.85 -1.22
C ILE A 94 -17.84 9.88 -1.82
N SER A 95 -18.90 9.87 -0.99
CA SER A 95 -20.28 9.97 -1.46
C SER A 95 -20.59 11.27 -2.21
N GLU A 96 -19.94 12.37 -1.86
CA GLU A 96 -20.14 13.69 -2.47
C GLU A 96 -19.33 13.85 -3.78
N ILE A 97 -18.16 13.21 -3.86
CA ILE A 97 -17.28 13.26 -5.03
C ILE A 97 -17.40 12.05 -5.96
N LEU A 98 -18.31 11.13 -5.68
CA LEU A 98 -18.47 9.89 -6.45
C LEU A 98 -18.63 10.11 -7.96
N PRO A 99 -19.42 11.09 -8.46
CA PRO A 99 -19.53 11.34 -9.90
C PRO A 99 -18.17 11.74 -10.53
N GLU A 100 -17.34 12.48 -9.81
CA GLU A 100 -16.01 12.89 -10.27
C GLU A 100 -15.03 11.71 -10.26
N MET A 101 -15.08 10.86 -9.23
CA MET A 101 -14.30 9.63 -9.18
C MET A 101 -14.65 8.67 -10.32
N GLN A 102 -15.96 8.51 -10.62
CA GLN A 102 -16.42 7.61 -11.70
C GLN A 102 -15.86 8.00 -13.07
N LYS A 103 -15.70 9.27 -13.35
CA LYS A 103 -15.06 9.76 -14.59
C LYS A 103 -13.61 9.31 -14.70
N ARG A 104 -12.93 9.13 -13.55
CA ARG A 104 -11.50 8.85 -13.44
C ARG A 104 -11.15 7.39 -13.20
N TRP A 105 -12.14 6.51 -12.94
CA TRP A 105 -11.89 5.09 -12.63
C TRP A 105 -11.11 4.31 -13.70
N LYS A 106 -11.15 4.77 -14.96
CA LYS A 106 -10.43 4.10 -16.05
C LYS A 106 -9.03 4.64 -16.26
N THR A 107 -8.84 5.92 -16.01
CA THR A 107 -7.58 6.64 -16.29
C THR A 107 -6.73 6.79 -15.05
N GLU A 108 -7.36 6.84 -13.86
CA GLU A 108 -6.74 7.20 -12.58
C GLU A 108 -5.82 8.43 -12.72
N ASP A 109 -6.34 9.44 -13.44
CA ASP A 109 -5.65 10.71 -13.69
C ASP A 109 -6.31 11.82 -12.86
N TYR A 110 -5.54 12.38 -11.94
CA TYR A 110 -5.93 13.48 -11.05
C TYR A 110 -5.06 14.72 -11.28
N SER A 111 -4.29 14.78 -12.36
CA SER A 111 -3.32 15.85 -12.61
C SER A 111 -3.98 17.23 -12.81
N ASP A 112 -5.17 17.28 -13.41
CA ASP A 112 -5.98 18.51 -13.55
C ASP A 112 -6.55 19.02 -12.22
N LEU A 113 -6.54 18.19 -11.17
CA LEU A 113 -6.92 18.54 -9.80
C LEU A 113 -5.70 18.82 -8.90
N GLY A 114 -4.50 18.92 -9.47
CA GLY A 114 -3.24 19.07 -8.73
C GLY A 114 -2.72 17.79 -8.09
N GLY A 115 -3.25 16.63 -8.51
CA GLY A 115 -2.85 15.31 -8.05
C GLY A 115 -1.90 14.58 -9.00
N GLU A 116 -1.79 13.26 -8.85
CA GLU A 116 -0.97 12.38 -9.69
C GLU A 116 -1.83 11.64 -10.72
N ASN A 117 -1.23 11.20 -11.82
CA ASN A 117 -1.79 10.19 -12.70
C ASN A 117 -1.15 8.81 -12.44
N SER A 118 -1.78 7.76 -12.98
CA SER A 118 -1.34 6.37 -12.79
C SER A 118 0.11 6.14 -13.28
N ILE A 119 0.55 6.79 -14.35
CA ILE A 119 1.91 6.66 -14.89
C ILE A 119 2.94 7.19 -13.89
N GLN A 120 2.69 8.35 -13.28
CA GLN A 120 3.58 8.93 -12.26
C GLN A 120 3.67 8.02 -11.03
N VAL A 121 2.53 7.47 -10.58
CA VAL A 121 2.50 6.55 -9.44
C VAL A 121 3.25 5.26 -9.77
N GLN A 122 2.99 4.64 -10.92
CA GLN A 122 3.68 3.43 -11.36
C GLN A 122 5.18 3.65 -11.49
N TYR A 123 5.60 4.78 -12.06
CA TYR A 123 7.02 5.10 -12.24
C TYR A 123 7.76 5.23 -10.89
N ARG A 124 7.19 5.96 -9.91
CA ARG A 124 7.84 6.09 -8.58
C ARG A 124 7.93 4.76 -7.83
N LEU A 125 6.89 3.91 -7.95
CA LEU A 125 6.86 2.60 -7.32
C LEU A 125 7.86 1.63 -7.98
N TYR A 126 7.87 1.56 -9.31
CA TYR A 126 8.82 0.74 -10.06
C TYR A 126 10.27 1.13 -9.72
N THR A 127 10.59 2.41 -9.79
CA THR A 127 11.94 2.92 -9.48
C THR A 127 12.35 2.60 -8.04
N LEU A 128 11.42 2.71 -7.09
CA LEU A 128 11.69 2.34 -5.69
C LEU A 128 11.99 0.84 -5.57
N PHE A 129 11.16 -0.03 -6.17
CA PHE A 129 11.34 -1.47 -6.07
C PHE A 129 12.63 -1.93 -6.73
N GLU A 130 13.00 -1.38 -7.89
CA GLU A 130 14.31 -1.63 -8.51
C GLU A 130 15.47 -1.21 -7.59
N ARG A 131 15.38 -0.03 -6.94
CA ARG A 131 16.39 0.44 -6.00
C ARG A 131 16.49 -0.47 -4.75
N ILE A 132 15.37 -0.91 -4.21
CA ILE A 132 15.36 -1.84 -3.07
C ILE A 132 15.96 -3.18 -3.48
N THR A 133 15.54 -3.70 -4.63
CA THR A 133 16.01 -4.99 -5.17
C THR A 133 17.52 -4.97 -5.40
N SER A 134 18.04 -3.95 -6.08
CA SER A 134 19.49 -3.83 -6.37
C SER A 134 20.35 -3.66 -5.11
N GLY A 135 19.80 -3.09 -4.05
CA GLY A 135 20.46 -2.93 -2.74
C GLY A 135 20.20 -4.09 -1.76
N SER A 136 19.61 -5.21 -2.19
CA SER A 136 19.29 -6.37 -1.35
C SER A 136 20.26 -7.52 -1.54
N HIS A 137 20.27 -8.44 -0.56
CA HIS A 137 21.03 -9.68 -0.62
C HIS A 137 20.09 -10.86 -0.92
N GLU A 138 20.70 -11.98 -1.34
CA GLU A 138 19.98 -13.22 -1.61
C GLU A 138 19.13 -13.65 -0.40
N ASN A 139 17.85 -13.98 -0.66
CA ASN A 139 16.86 -14.40 0.33
C ASN A 139 16.47 -13.33 1.37
N ASP A 140 16.73 -12.05 1.13
CA ASP A 140 16.22 -10.98 2.01
C ASP A 140 14.69 -11.00 2.07
N HIS A 141 14.15 -10.85 3.27
CA HIS A 141 12.75 -10.57 3.53
C HIS A 141 12.57 -9.08 3.85
N ILE A 142 11.72 -8.40 3.11
CA ILE A 142 11.57 -6.95 3.14
C ILE A 142 10.12 -6.61 3.48
N LEU A 143 9.89 -5.83 4.54
CA LEU A 143 8.58 -5.30 4.87
C LEU A 143 8.33 -3.99 4.10
N ILE A 144 7.15 -3.87 3.50
CA ILE A 144 6.66 -2.64 2.86
C ILE A 144 5.33 -2.27 3.52
N VAL A 145 5.22 -1.08 4.11
CA VAL A 145 3.95 -0.59 4.66
C VAL A 145 3.49 0.63 3.87
N SER A 146 2.33 0.52 3.23
CA SER A 146 1.83 1.54 2.32
C SER A 146 0.29 1.51 2.24
N HIS A 147 -0.32 1.76 1.07
CA HIS A 147 -1.72 2.09 0.90
C HIS A 147 -2.43 1.18 -0.10
N GLY A 148 -3.75 1.37 -0.25
CA GLY A 148 -4.58 0.48 -1.05
C GLY A 148 -4.47 0.70 -2.56
N ALA A 149 -4.67 1.92 -3.05
CA ALA A 149 -4.58 2.21 -4.48
C ALA A 149 -3.12 2.11 -4.96
N CYS A 150 -2.18 2.58 -4.13
CA CYS A 150 -0.75 2.39 -4.35
C CYS A 150 -0.36 0.91 -4.56
N PHE A 151 -0.97 -0.04 -3.81
CA PHE A 151 -0.73 -1.46 -4.01
C PHE A 151 -1.20 -1.95 -5.38
N LEU A 152 -2.38 -1.51 -5.82
CA LEU A 152 -2.91 -1.90 -7.13
C LEU A 152 -2.01 -1.39 -8.27
N GLN A 153 -1.55 -0.14 -8.16
CA GLN A 153 -0.60 0.44 -9.11
C GLN A 153 0.76 -0.27 -9.09
N LEU A 154 1.21 -0.73 -7.92
CA LEU A 154 2.42 -1.53 -7.79
C LEU A 154 2.32 -2.86 -8.55
N LEU A 155 1.20 -3.57 -8.43
CA LEU A 155 0.99 -4.84 -9.14
C LEU A 155 1.09 -4.66 -10.66
N GLU A 156 0.54 -3.57 -11.19
CA GLU A 156 0.65 -3.25 -12.62
C GLU A 156 2.07 -2.83 -13.01
N SER A 157 2.71 -1.96 -12.22
CA SER A 157 4.07 -1.46 -12.51
C SER A 157 5.12 -2.56 -12.56
N LEU A 158 4.95 -3.61 -11.75
CA LEU A 158 5.83 -4.78 -11.69
C LEU A 158 5.39 -5.91 -12.64
N ASN A 159 4.40 -5.68 -13.51
CA ASN A 159 3.83 -6.68 -14.43
C ASN A 159 3.34 -7.96 -13.73
N ILE A 160 2.85 -7.84 -12.50
CA ILE A 160 2.37 -8.98 -11.71
C ILE A 160 0.92 -9.32 -12.10
N MET A 161 0.03 -8.32 -12.12
CA MET A 161 -1.40 -8.50 -12.32
C MET A 161 -2.08 -7.16 -12.65
N LYS A 162 -3.11 -7.20 -13.51
CA LYS A 162 -3.95 -6.02 -13.77
C LYS A 162 -4.88 -5.74 -12.59
N VAL A 163 -5.20 -4.45 -12.34
CA VAL A 163 -6.12 -4.04 -11.28
C VAL A 163 -7.45 -4.80 -11.37
N GLY A 164 -8.03 -4.90 -12.58
CA GLY A 164 -9.30 -5.62 -12.79
C GLY A 164 -9.23 -7.10 -12.40
N GLU A 165 -8.14 -7.79 -12.70
CA GLU A 165 -7.92 -9.19 -12.32
C GLU A 165 -7.79 -9.35 -10.82
N PHE A 166 -7.06 -8.44 -10.14
CA PHE A 166 -6.93 -8.44 -8.69
C PHE A 166 -8.30 -8.26 -8.03
N MET A 167 -9.07 -7.28 -8.49
CA MET A 167 -10.40 -6.98 -7.96
C MET A 167 -11.37 -8.15 -8.13
N GLN A 168 -11.28 -8.88 -9.25
CA GLN A 168 -12.10 -10.07 -9.48
C GLN A 168 -11.72 -11.22 -8.54
N LYS A 169 -10.41 -11.45 -8.35
CA LYS A 169 -9.87 -12.60 -7.61
C LYS A 169 -9.93 -12.42 -6.08
N TYR A 170 -9.67 -11.20 -5.59
CA TYR A 170 -9.51 -10.91 -4.16
C TYR A 170 -10.58 -9.94 -3.63
N ARG A 171 -11.74 -9.88 -4.27
CA ARG A 171 -12.84 -8.98 -3.92
C ARG A 171 -13.14 -9.05 -2.43
N THR A 172 -12.66 -8.07 -1.68
CA THR A 172 -13.02 -7.87 -0.28
C THR A 172 -14.44 -7.30 -0.21
N ASN A 173 -15.18 -7.62 0.86
CA ASN A 173 -16.55 -7.14 1.03
C ASN A 173 -16.63 -5.61 0.86
N ILE A 174 -17.67 -5.16 0.14
CA ILE A 174 -17.93 -3.75 -0.22
C ILE A 174 -18.00 -2.81 1.01
N ASN A 175 -18.08 -3.38 2.20
CA ASN A 175 -18.11 -2.65 3.48
C ASN A 175 -16.71 -2.23 4.00
N ASP A 176 -15.63 -2.68 3.37
CA ASP A 176 -14.27 -2.22 3.70
C ASP A 176 -13.97 -0.92 2.94
N SER A 177 -13.22 -0.02 3.55
CA SER A 177 -12.85 1.29 3.04
C SER A 177 -11.96 1.23 1.78
N GLY A 178 -12.55 0.83 0.66
CA GLY A 178 -11.89 0.75 -0.65
C GLY A 178 -11.60 -0.68 -1.14
N PRO A 179 -10.95 -0.81 -2.32
CA PRO A 179 -10.79 -2.08 -3.04
C PRO A 179 -9.79 -3.06 -2.40
N VAL A 180 -8.95 -2.58 -1.52
CA VAL A 180 -7.97 -3.35 -0.76
C VAL A 180 -8.27 -3.13 0.72
N ARG A 181 -8.59 -4.17 1.50
CA ARG A 181 -8.95 -4.01 2.92
C ARG A 181 -7.80 -3.48 3.77
N ASN A 182 -8.09 -2.73 4.84
CA ASN A 182 -7.10 -2.31 5.82
C ASN A 182 -6.42 -3.52 6.48
N GLY A 183 -5.13 -3.40 6.77
CA GLY A 183 -4.34 -4.49 7.34
C GLY A 183 -4.12 -5.69 6.42
N LEU A 184 -4.47 -5.58 5.10
CA LEU A 184 -4.14 -6.63 4.13
C LEU A 184 -2.62 -6.87 4.13
N VAL A 185 -2.22 -8.14 4.11
CA VAL A 185 -0.85 -8.57 3.90
C VAL A 185 -0.75 -9.32 2.58
N ALA A 186 0.11 -8.86 1.67
CA ALA A 186 0.41 -9.53 0.41
C ALA A 186 1.89 -9.92 0.35
N VAL A 187 2.16 -11.12 -0.15
CA VAL A 187 3.52 -11.64 -0.32
C VAL A 187 3.89 -11.61 -1.79
N ILE A 188 4.86 -10.77 -2.14
CA ILE A 188 5.41 -10.65 -3.50
C ILE A 188 6.79 -11.29 -3.49
N LYS A 189 7.02 -12.22 -4.39
CA LYS A 189 8.31 -12.86 -4.63
C LYS A 189 8.98 -12.24 -5.84
N TYR A 190 10.29 -12.03 -5.72
CA TYR A 190 11.17 -11.68 -6.83
C TYR A 190 12.12 -12.83 -7.10
N HIS A 191 12.22 -13.26 -8.35
CA HIS A 191 13.15 -14.28 -8.81
C HIS A 191 13.76 -13.86 -10.14
N ASN A 192 15.05 -13.57 -10.16
CA ASN A 192 15.84 -13.31 -11.38
C ASN A 192 15.17 -12.34 -12.38
N GLY A 193 14.72 -11.18 -11.91
CA GLY A 193 14.10 -10.13 -12.75
C GLY A 193 12.58 -10.20 -12.81
N VAL A 194 11.93 -11.21 -12.23
CA VAL A 194 10.48 -11.42 -12.30
C VAL A 194 9.84 -11.29 -10.92
N TYR A 195 8.84 -10.44 -10.81
CA TYR A 195 7.99 -10.32 -9.63
C TYR A 195 6.72 -11.17 -9.80
N SER A 196 6.23 -11.75 -8.71
CA SER A 196 4.99 -12.54 -8.69
C SER A 196 4.27 -12.41 -7.36
N LEU A 197 2.93 -12.37 -7.39
CA LEU A 197 2.08 -12.38 -6.19
C LEU A 197 1.90 -13.83 -5.72
N SER A 198 2.45 -14.15 -4.55
CA SER A 198 2.44 -15.52 -4.01
C SER A 198 1.23 -15.77 -3.10
N LYS A 199 0.86 -14.80 -2.26
CA LYS A 199 -0.20 -14.96 -1.25
C LYS A 199 -0.80 -13.61 -0.86
N VAL A 200 -2.09 -13.63 -0.49
CA VAL A 200 -2.80 -12.49 0.11
C VAL A 200 -3.56 -13.02 1.33
N TYR A 201 -3.43 -12.31 2.48
CA TYR A 201 -4.07 -12.68 3.76
C TYR A 201 -5.13 -11.66 4.14
#